data_6eccdb1a33e321ca3484df8faebb20c9
#
_entry.id   6eccdb1a33e321ca3484df8faebb20c9
#
_cell.length_a   1.000
_cell.length_b   1.000
_cell.length_c   1.000
_cell.angle_alpha   90.00
_cell.angle_beta   90.00
_cell.angle_gamma   90.00
#
_symmetry.space_group_name_H-M   'P 1'
#
loop_
_entity.id
_entity.type
_entity.pdbx_description
1 polymer ?
#
loop_
_entity_poly.entity_id
_entity_poly.type
_entity_poly.pdbx_seq_one_letter_code
_entity_poly.pdbx_strand_id
1 'polypeptide(L)'
;YFHLGGDEAPKDKWKKCPKCQSKIRELGLKNEEELHCSLVNRAAEYLEKKGRRVICWNEAANGGILDKNITLAYWLDKTGVSVKRANEGCPVIIEKFKPYYADYPYGMYPLKDVYMFDPKSIKGLTETGKKSIVGVETPIWTEYITDFERLCYMCFPRWFAVADTAWNGRDEKNYREFRLAAKSYCDALRKMGVSSAPECD
;
A
#
# COMPACT_ATOMS: atom_id res chain seq x y z
N TYR A 1 10.71 -1.87 10.60
CA TYR A 1 9.75 -2.70 9.85
C TYR A 1 10.47 -3.54 8.80
N PHE A 2 9.90 -4.70 8.48
CA PHE A 2 10.37 -5.57 7.42
C PHE A 2 9.18 -6.02 6.56
N HIS A 3 9.23 -5.75 5.26
CA HIS A 3 8.17 -6.12 4.33
C HIS A 3 8.44 -7.51 3.73
N LEU A 4 7.49 -8.44 3.87
CA LEU A 4 7.61 -9.83 3.43
C LEU A 4 7.06 -10.09 2.01
N GLY A 5 6.49 -9.08 1.34
CA GLY A 5 5.80 -9.31 0.08
C GLY A 5 4.47 -10.03 0.29
N GLY A 6 4.21 -11.07 -0.50
CA GLY A 6 3.02 -11.90 -0.37
C GLY A 6 1.91 -11.58 -1.37
N ASP A 7 2.18 -10.72 -2.33
CA ASP A 7 1.32 -10.38 -3.45
C ASP A 7 1.44 -11.39 -4.60
N GLU A 8 0.42 -11.43 -5.42
CA GLU A 8 0.39 -12.10 -6.73
C GLU A 8 1.00 -13.51 -6.78
N ALA A 9 0.84 -14.28 -5.71
CA ALA A 9 1.31 -15.66 -5.63
C ALA A 9 0.27 -16.63 -6.22
N PRO A 10 0.40 -17.12 -7.49
CA PRO A 10 -0.57 -18.02 -8.10
C PRO A 10 -0.57 -19.39 -7.41
N LYS A 11 -1.74 -19.90 -7.05
CA LYS A 11 -1.88 -21.18 -6.33
C LYS A 11 -2.09 -22.40 -7.22
N ASP A 12 -2.16 -22.24 -8.55
CA ASP A 12 -2.47 -23.33 -9.47
C ASP A 12 -1.45 -24.48 -9.42
N LYS A 13 -0.17 -24.13 -9.30
CA LYS A 13 0.90 -25.12 -9.11
C LYS A 13 0.84 -25.76 -7.72
N TRP A 14 0.45 -25.02 -6.69
CA TRP A 14 0.37 -25.53 -5.32
C TRP A 14 -0.73 -26.57 -5.17
N LYS A 15 -1.87 -26.39 -5.85
CA LYS A 15 -2.98 -27.35 -5.91
C LYS A 15 -2.57 -28.73 -6.44
N LYS A 16 -1.63 -28.73 -7.36
CA LYS A 16 -1.12 -29.94 -8.01
C LYS A 16 0.17 -30.49 -7.40
N CYS A 17 0.81 -29.74 -6.51
CA CYS A 17 2.10 -30.11 -5.91
C CYS A 17 1.89 -31.08 -4.74
N PRO A 18 2.42 -32.32 -4.81
CA PRO A 18 2.27 -33.29 -3.70
C PRO A 18 2.85 -32.81 -2.38
N LYS A 19 3.97 -32.04 -2.42
CA LYS A 19 4.59 -31.46 -1.22
C LYS A 19 3.71 -30.40 -0.59
N CYS A 20 3.11 -29.49 -1.38
CA CYS A 20 2.19 -28.48 -0.87
C CYS A 20 0.95 -29.12 -0.24
N GLN A 21 0.35 -30.12 -0.93
CA GLN A 21 -0.82 -30.84 -0.42
C GLN A 21 -0.49 -31.66 0.84
N SER A 22 0.70 -32.26 0.92
CA SER A 22 1.15 -32.92 2.14
C SER A 22 1.30 -31.92 3.30
N LYS A 23 1.86 -30.73 3.01
CA LYS A 23 2.05 -29.70 4.04
C LYS A 23 0.73 -29.11 4.55
N ILE A 24 -0.25 -28.92 3.65
CA ILE A 24 -1.62 -28.52 4.03
C ILE A 24 -2.20 -29.53 5.03
N ARG A 25 -2.13 -30.84 4.73
CA ARG A 25 -2.63 -31.89 5.63
C ARG A 25 -1.86 -31.95 6.94
N GLU A 26 -0.54 -31.89 6.89
CA GLU A 26 0.35 -31.90 8.07
C GLU A 26 0.01 -30.78 9.06
N LEU A 27 -0.26 -29.58 8.54
CA LEU A 27 -0.56 -28.40 9.33
C LEU A 27 -2.06 -28.22 9.64
N GLY A 28 -2.93 -29.13 9.19
CA GLY A 28 -4.38 -29.03 9.40
C GLY A 28 -5.02 -27.80 8.69
N LEU A 29 -4.42 -27.35 7.59
CA LEU A 29 -4.90 -26.20 6.83
C LEU A 29 -5.99 -26.62 5.83
N LYS A 30 -6.85 -25.67 5.46
CA LYS A 30 -8.00 -25.94 4.58
C LYS A 30 -7.62 -25.90 3.09
N ASN A 31 -6.68 -25.02 2.71
CA ASN A 31 -6.36 -24.74 1.31
C ASN A 31 -5.01 -24.05 1.14
N GLU A 32 -4.67 -23.72 -0.09
CA GLU A 32 -3.42 -23.06 -0.47
C GLU A 32 -3.32 -21.61 0.03
N GLU A 33 -4.44 -20.92 0.24
CA GLU A 33 -4.44 -19.57 0.81
C GLU A 33 -4.03 -19.63 2.30
N GLU A 34 -4.53 -20.61 3.05
CA GLU A 34 -4.07 -20.83 4.42
C GLU A 34 -2.60 -21.28 4.46
N LEU A 35 -2.14 -22.07 3.48
CA LEU A 35 -0.72 -22.43 3.36
C LEU A 35 0.15 -21.18 3.14
N HIS A 36 -0.30 -20.24 2.30
CA HIS A 36 0.36 -18.95 2.09
C HIS A 36 0.43 -18.15 3.40
N CYS A 37 -0.70 -17.95 4.07
CA CYS A 37 -0.73 -17.30 5.39
C CYS A 37 0.24 -17.95 6.38
N SER A 38 0.28 -19.29 6.45
CA SER A 38 1.13 -20.02 7.38
C SER A 38 2.61 -19.79 7.13
N LEU A 39 3.02 -19.66 5.87
CA LEU A 39 4.39 -19.32 5.50
C LEU A 39 4.75 -17.91 5.97
N VAL A 40 3.86 -16.93 5.71
CA VAL A 40 4.07 -15.54 6.12
C VAL A 40 4.11 -15.45 7.65
N ASN A 41 3.19 -16.10 8.37
CA ASN A 41 3.19 -16.15 9.84
C ASN A 41 4.52 -16.69 10.38
N ARG A 42 5.05 -17.77 9.81
CA ARG A 42 6.33 -18.37 10.23
C ARG A 42 7.51 -17.44 10.03
N ALA A 43 7.54 -16.72 8.91
CA ALA A 43 8.57 -15.72 8.64
C ALA A 43 8.42 -14.51 9.57
N ALA A 44 7.20 -14.08 9.83
CA ALA A 44 6.90 -12.99 10.76
C ALA A 44 7.35 -13.34 12.19
N GLU A 45 6.99 -14.52 12.70
CA GLU A 45 7.43 -15.00 14.03
C GLU A 45 8.97 -14.98 14.18
N TYR A 46 9.69 -15.39 13.14
CA TYR A 46 11.16 -15.33 13.14
C TYR A 46 11.67 -13.87 13.23
N LEU A 47 11.08 -12.95 12.46
CA LEU A 47 11.47 -11.54 12.44
C LEU A 47 11.10 -10.83 13.74
N GLU A 48 9.94 -11.13 14.32
CA GLU A 48 9.49 -10.59 15.60
C GLU A 48 10.44 -10.98 16.75
N LYS A 49 10.93 -12.23 16.77
CA LYS A 49 11.99 -12.68 17.69
C LYS A 49 13.31 -11.90 17.53
N LYS A 50 13.49 -11.22 16.39
CA LYS A 50 14.61 -10.30 16.11
C LYS A 50 14.24 -8.83 16.35
N GLY A 51 13.10 -8.56 16.98
CA GLY A 51 12.61 -7.22 17.29
C GLY A 51 12.14 -6.42 16.08
N ARG A 52 11.72 -7.10 14.98
CA ARG A 52 11.22 -6.46 13.77
C ARG A 52 9.71 -6.56 13.68
N ARG A 53 9.05 -5.46 13.32
CA ARG A 53 7.64 -5.46 12.92
C ARG A 53 7.52 -5.86 11.46
N VAL A 54 6.44 -6.54 11.12
CA VAL A 54 6.25 -7.11 9.78
C VAL A 54 5.14 -6.40 9.03
N ILE A 55 5.37 -6.17 7.75
CA ILE A 55 4.39 -5.70 6.77
C ILE A 55 4.28 -6.77 5.68
N CYS A 56 3.11 -6.96 5.10
CA CYS A 56 2.94 -7.75 3.88
C CYS A 56 1.81 -7.18 3.02
N TRP A 57 1.82 -7.52 1.73
CA TRP A 57 0.71 -7.19 0.85
C TRP A 57 -0.57 -7.89 1.28
N ASN A 58 -1.70 -7.25 1.03
CA ASN A 58 -3.01 -7.70 1.53
C ASN A 58 -3.40 -9.11 1.09
N GLU A 59 -2.93 -9.59 -0.07
CA GLU A 59 -3.24 -10.95 -0.54
C GLU A 59 -2.71 -12.04 0.39
N ALA A 60 -1.63 -11.78 1.13
CA ALA A 60 -1.12 -12.70 2.14
C ALA A 60 -2.16 -13.05 3.23
N ALA A 61 -3.18 -12.22 3.38
CA ALA A 61 -4.25 -12.42 4.37
C ALA A 61 -5.48 -13.17 3.83
N ASN A 62 -5.52 -13.52 2.54
CA ASN A 62 -6.70 -14.14 1.91
C ASN A 62 -7.12 -15.47 2.54
N GLY A 63 -6.22 -16.22 3.14
CA GLY A 63 -6.54 -17.44 3.88
C GLY A 63 -7.22 -17.21 5.22
N GLY A 64 -7.24 -15.99 5.73
CA GLY A 64 -7.97 -15.62 6.95
C GLY A 64 -7.29 -16.00 8.27
N ILE A 65 -6.11 -16.61 8.24
CA ILE A 65 -5.34 -17.03 9.43
C ILE A 65 -4.05 -16.24 9.65
N LEU A 66 -3.88 -15.12 8.95
CA LEU A 66 -2.71 -14.25 9.12
C LEU A 66 -2.72 -13.61 10.52
N ASP A 67 -1.55 -13.60 11.19
CA ASP A 67 -1.39 -13.00 12.51
C ASP A 67 -1.87 -11.54 12.53
N LYS A 68 -2.58 -11.16 13.59
CA LYS A 68 -3.19 -9.83 13.74
C LYS A 68 -2.18 -8.71 13.89
N ASN A 69 -0.97 -9.01 14.36
CA ASN A 69 0.10 -8.02 14.53
C ASN A 69 0.78 -7.64 13.23
N ILE A 70 0.61 -8.45 12.17
CA ILE A 70 1.17 -8.14 10.84
C ILE A 70 0.39 -6.99 10.22
N THR A 71 1.10 -5.93 9.88
CA THR A 71 0.54 -4.78 9.17
C THR A 71 0.27 -5.14 7.71
N LEU A 72 -0.93 -4.84 7.21
CA LEU A 72 -1.23 -5.01 5.79
C LEU A 72 -0.91 -3.75 5.00
N ALA A 73 -0.20 -3.91 3.88
CA ALA A 73 -0.10 -2.94 2.81
C ALA A 73 -1.28 -3.15 1.86
N TYR A 74 -2.24 -2.21 1.88
CA TYR A 74 -3.45 -2.28 1.05
C TYR A 74 -3.22 -1.59 -0.28
N TRP A 75 -3.00 -2.35 -1.34
CA TRP A 75 -2.85 -1.83 -2.69
C TRP A 75 -4.06 -2.13 -3.59
N LEU A 76 -4.38 -3.39 -3.81
CA LEU A 76 -5.51 -3.85 -4.62
C LEU A 76 -6.23 -4.98 -3.89
N ASP A 77 -7.37 -4.66 -3.28
CA ASP A 77 -8.12 -5.62 -2.48
C ASP A 77 -9.40 -6.07 -3.19
N LYS A 78 -9.31 -7.21 -3.87
CA LYS A 78 -10.43 -7.85 -4.58
C LYS A 78 -11.33 -8.67 -3.65
N THR A 79 -10.85 -8.99 -2.45
CA THR A 79 -11.53 -9.88 -1.50
C THR A 79 -12.17 -9.15 -0.32
N GLY A 80 -11.84 -7.88 -0.11
CA GLY A 80 -12.27 -7.09 1.04
C GLY A 80 -11.49 -7.43 2.33
N VAL A 81 -10.38 -8.18 2.22
CA VAL A 81 -9.62 -8.63 3.38
C VAL A 81 -8.99 -7.49 4.15
N SER A 82 -8.53 -6.43 3.48
CA SER A 82 -7.93 -5.26 4.14
C SER A 82 -8.95 -4.51 5.00
N VAL A 83 -10.14 -4.28 4.45
CA VAL A 83 -11.25 -3.62 5.18
C VAL A 83 -11.68 -4.47 6.36
N LYS A 84 -11.83 -5.78 6.16
CA LYS A 84 -12.17 -6.73 7.25
C LYS A 84 -11.13 -6.66 8.36
N ARG A 85 -9.84 -6.77 8.02
CA ARG A 85 -8.73 -6.72 8.99
C ARG A 85 -8.67 -5.39 9.74
N ALA A 86 -8.82 -4.26 9.02
CA ALA A 86 -8.90 -2.95 9.66
C ALA A 86 -10.05 -2.87 10.66
N ASN A 87 -11.25 -3.36 10.30
CA ASN A 87 -12.43 -3.37 11.19
C ASN A 87 -12.24 -4.28 12.42
N GLU A 88 -11.35 -5.27 12.32
CA GLU A 88 -10.94 -6.12 13.45
C GLU A 88 -9.84 -5.47 14.33
N GLY A 89 -9.42 -4.26 14.00
CA GLY A 89 -8.39 -3.52 14.75
C GLY A 89 -6.95 -3.83 14.31
N CYS A 90 -6.75 -4.55 13.20
CA CYS A 90 -5.42 -4.85 12.70
C CYS A 90 -4.83 -3.65 11.93
N PRO A 91 -3.53 -3.35 12.07
CA PRO A 91 -2.91 -2.20 11.40
C PRO A 91 -2.88 -2.35 9.88
N VAL A 92 -3.25 -1.29 9.17
CA VAL A 92 -3.26 -1.24 7.70
C VAL A 92 -2.58 0.06 7.23
N ILE A 93 -1.66 -0.06 6.28
CA ILE A 93 -1.10 1.06 5.51
C ILE A 93 -1.85 1.11 4.18
N ILE A 94 -2.25 2.30 3.76
CA ILE A 94 -2.97 2.50 2.50
C ILE A 94 -1.99 2.86 1.40
N GLU A 95 -1.81 1.94 0.47
CA GLU A 95 -0.98 2.05 -0.74
C GLU A 95 -1.85 1.89 -2.01
N LYS A 96 -3.07 2.35 -1.91
CA LYS A 96 -4.12 2.03 -2.88
C LYS A 96 -3.67 2.28 -4.32
N PHE A 97 -3.78 1.24 -5.18
CA PHE A 97 -3.37 1.25 -6.57
C PHE A 97 -3.86 2.52 -7.30
N LYS A 98 -5.14 2.86 -7.16
CA LYS A 98 -5.66 4.17 -7.57
C LYS A 98 -6.09 4.93 -6.33
N PRO A 99 -5.53 6.14 -6.07
CA PRO A 99 -4.71 6.96 -6.96
C PRO A 99 -3.21 7.03 -6.58
N TYR A 100 -2.70 6.15 -5.69
CA TYR A 100 -1.39 6.37 -5.04
C TYR A 100 -0.18 5.80 -5.78
N TYR A 101 -0.38 4.96 -6.82
CA TYR A 101 0.75 4.45 -7.61
C TYR A 101 1.32 5.56 -8.51
N ALA A 102 2.50 6.08 -8.14
CA ALA A 102 3.10 7.23 -8.79
C ALA A 102 3.80 6.91 -10.12
N ASP A 103 3.97 5.65 -10.48
CA ASP A 103 4.50 5.17 -11.75
C ASP A 103 3.50 5.27 -12.91
N TYR A 104 2.21 5.46 -12.62
CA TYR A 104 1.20 5.67 -13.65
C TYR A 104 1.15 7.13 -14.14
N PRO A 105 0.87 7.35 -15.45
CA PRO A 105 0.81 8.69 -16.02
C PRO A 105 -0.19 9.63 -15.32
N TYR A 106 0.10 10.92 -15.27
CA TYR A 106 -0.78 11.93 -14.68
C TYR A 106 -2.17 11.98 -15.32
N GLY A 107 -2.29 11.62 -16.62
CA GLY A 107 -3.59 11.49 -17.28
C GLY A 107 -4.49 10.38 -16.70
N MET A 108 -3.89 9.36 -16.05
CA MET A 108 -4.63 8.29 -15.37
C MET A 108 -4.87 8.61 -13.89
N TYR A 109 -3.86 9.15 -13.22
CA TYR A 109 -3.91 9.53 -11.79
C TYR A 109 -3.52 11.00 -11.64
N PRO A 110 -4.46 11.94 -11.91
CA PRO A 110 -4.23 13.37 -11.81
C PRO A 110 -3.87 13.79 -10.38
N LEU A 111 -3.07 14.85 -10.25
CA LEU A 111 -2.70 15.39 -8.94
C LEU A 111 -3.91 15.66 -8.03
N LYS A 112 -5.00 16.16 -8.61
CA LYS A 112 -6.23 16.43 -7.86
C LYS A 112 -6.81 15.18 -7.23
N ASP A 113 -6.85 14.07 -7.95
CA ASP A 113 -7.39 12.80 -7.45
C ASP A 113 -6.52 12.24 -6.32
N VAL A 114 -5.19 12.33 -6.47
CA VAL A 114 -4.25 11.94 -5.41
C VAL A 114 -4.46 12.78 -4.14
N TYR A 115 -4.59 14.11 -4.29
CA TYR A 115 -4.79 15.00 -3.17
C TYR A 115 -6.15 14.83 -2.50
N MET A 116 -7.22 14.68 -3.28
CA MET A 116 -8.60 14.59 -2.76
C MET A 116 -8.93 13.22 -2.17
N PHE A 117 -8.12 12.19 -2.45
CA PHE A 117 -8.37 10.89 -1.88
C PHE A 117 -8.19 10.91 -0.35
N ASP A 118 -9.23 10.45 0.36
CA ASP A 118 -9.19 10.24 1.80
C ASP A 118 -9.12 8.74 2.10
N PRO A 119 -8.02 8.26 2.71
CA PRO A 119 -7.89 6.84 3.10
C PRO A 119 -9.00 6.35 4.02
N LYS A 120 -9.58 7.24 4.84
CA LYS A 120 -10.67 6.90 5.76
C LYS A 120 -12.04 6.80 5.07
N SER A 121 -12.16 7.28 3.82
CA SER A 121 -13.39 7.19 3.02
C SER A 121 -13.57 5.83 2.32
N ILE A 122 -12.64 4.89 2.49
CA ILE A 122 -12.72 3.56 1.89
C ILE A 122 -14.01 2.87 2.35
N LYS A 123 -14.81 2.45 1.36
CA LYS A 123 -16.12 1.83 1.61
C LYS A 123 -16.03 0.60 2.51
N GLY A 124 -16.87 0.54 3.51
CA GLY A 124 -16.97 -0.59 4.45
C GLY A 124 -16.13 -0.45 5.71
N LEU A 125 -15.31 0.60 5.85
CA LEU A 125 -14.61 0.88 7.09
C LEU A 125 -15.60 1.31 8.21
N THR A 126 -15.47 0.66 9.35
CA THR A 126 -16.06 1.11 10.61
C THR A 126 -15.19 2.18 11.28
N GLU A 127 -15.64 2.79 12.38
CA GLU A 127 -14.81 3.72 13.16
C GLU A 127 -13.53 3.04 13.70
N THR A 128 -13.62 1.76 14.09
CA THR A 128 -12.45 0.95 14.44
C THR A 128 -11.52 0.81 13.23
N GLY A 129 -12.07 0.48 12.06
CA GLY A 129 -11.31 0.34 10.83
C GLY A 129 -10.57 1.62 10.42
N LYS A 130 -11.22 2.77 10.54
CA LYS A 130 -10.59 4.08 10.28
C LYS A 130 -9.41 4.37 11.23
N LYS A 131 -9.53 3.99 12.51
CA LYS A 131 -8.46 4.13 13.50
C LYS A 131 -7.31 3.13 13.28
N SER A 132 -7.56 2.03 12.60
CA SER A 132 -6.56 1.00 12.27
C SER A 132 -5.69 1.37 11.06
N ILE A 133 -6.04 2.43 10.32
CA ILE A 133 -5.18 2.99 9.29
C ILE A 133 -4.02 3.71 9.97
N VAL A 134 -2.82 3.14 9.88
CA VAL A 134 -1.62 3.63 10.56
C VAL A 134 -0.74 4.51 9.68
N GLY A 135 -1.02 4.58 8.39
CA GLY A 135 -0.26 5.41 7.45
C GLY A 135 -0.74 5.26 6.01
N VAL A 136 -0.07 6.01 5.15
CA VAL A 136 -0.22 5.94 3.69
C VAL A 136 1.16 5.85 3.05
N GLU A 137 1.26 5.14 1.93
CA GLU A 137 2.46 5.08 1.10
C GLU A 137 2.08 5.30 -0.36
N THR A 138 3.04 5.74 -1.16
CA THR A 138 2.88 5.96 -2.59
C THR A 138 3.97 5.18 -3.33
N PRO A 139 3.66 3.96 -3.79
CA PRO A 139 4.58 3.16 -4.55
C PRO A 139 4.95 3.81 -5.88
N ILE A 140 6.19 3.58 -6.32
CA ILE A 140 6.66 3.87 -7.66
C ILE A 140 7.47 2.68 -8.18
N TRP A 141 6.90 1.96 -9.13
CA TRP A 141 7.53 0.81 -9.78
C TRP A 141 8.35 1.29 -10.98
N THR A 142 9.46 0.62 -11.26
CA THR A 142 10.46 1.15 -12.18
C THR A 142 10.39 0.59 -13.60
N GLU A 143 9.35 -0.14 -13.95
CA GLU A 143 9.14 -0.71 -15.30
C GLU A 143 9.18 0.36 -16.41
N TYR A 144 8.69 1.58 -16.10
CA TYR A 144 8.62 2.71 -17.04
C TYR A 144 9.40 3.93 -16.56
N ILE A 145 10.30 3.73 -15.58
CA ILE A 145 11.16 4.77 -15.02
C ILE A 145 12.58 4.53 -15.52
N THR A 146 13.00 5.26 -16.53
CA THR A 146 14.25 5.05 -17.24
C THR A 146 15.47 5.69 -16.57
N ASP A 147 15.23 6.75 -15.79
CA ASP A 147 16.27 7.58 -15.21
C ASP A 147 15.74 8.38 -14.00
N PHE A 148 16.64 9.09 -13.32
CA PHE A 148 16.30 9.87 -12.14
C PHE A 148 15.42 11.09 -12.45
N GLU A 149 15.59 11.70 -13.62
CA GLU A 149 14.76 12.83 -14.05
C GLU A 149 13.30 12.38 -14.23
N ARG A 150 13.10 11.23 -14.90
CA ARG A 150 11.78 10.60 -15.04
C ARG A 150 11.18 10.22 -13.70
N LEU A 151 11.98 9.67 -12.79
CA LEU A 151 11.54 9.37 -11.42
C LEU A 151 10.98 10.62 -10.73
N CYS A 152 11.76 11.69 -10.71
CA CYS A 152 11.36 12.95 -10.07
C CYS A 152 10.10 13.55 -10.73
N TYR A 153 10.02 13.55 -12.06
CA TYR A 153 8.85 14.00 -12.80
C TYR A 153 7.58 13.23 -12.37
N MET A 154 7.68 11.92 -12.22
CA MET A 154 6.54 11.08 -11.84
C MET A 154 6.15 11.25 -10.38
N CYS A 155 7.12 11.50 -9.49
CA CYS A 155 6.89 11.70 -8.06
C CYS A 155 6.26 13.07 -7.75
N PHE A 156 6.81 14.14 -8.33
CA PHE A 156 6.44 15.50 -7.96
C PHE A 156 5.50 16.13 -8.99
N PRO A 157 4.38 16.74 -8.54
CA PRO A 157 4.01 17.08 -7.15
C PRO A 157 3.16 16.03 -6.39
N ARG A 158 2.88 14.83 -6.94
CA ARG A 158 1.97 13.85 -6.30
C ARG A 158 2.43 13.42 -4.90
N TRP A 159 3.74 13.29 -4.69
CA TRP A 159 4.26 12.94 -3.36
C TRP A 159 4.00 14.04 -2.32
N PHE A 160 3.91 15.31 -2.71
CA PHE A 160 3.47 16.36 -1.79
C PHE A 160 2.01 16.16 -1.37
N ALA A 161 1.15 15.70 -2.28
CA ALA A 161 -0.25 15.42 -1.98
C ALA A 161 -0.40 14.26 -0.98
N VAL A 162 0.39 13.20 -1.15
CA VAL A 162 0.38 12.06 -0.22
C VAL A 162 0.98 12.45 1.13
N ALA A 163 2.08 13.23 1.14
CA ALA A 163 2.69 13.74 2.35
C ALA A 163 1.72 14.65 3.15
N ASP A 164 0.99 15.53 2.46
CA ASP A 164 -0.04 16.37 3.11
C ASP A 164 -1.14 15.52 3.76
N THR A 165 -1.61 14.48 3.06
CA THR A 165 -2.59 13.53 3.59
C THR A 165 -2.06 12.77 4.81
N ALA A 166 -0.80 12.30 4.76
CA ALA A 166 -0.17 11.56 5.83
C ALA A 166 0.04 12.42 7.09
N TRP A 167 0.42 13.67 6.92
CA TRP A 167 0.81 14.57 8.01
C TRP A 167 -0.38 15.28 8.65
N ASN A 168 -1.27 15.81 7.83
CA ASN A 168 -2.35 16.68 8.30
C ASN A 168 -3.63 15.91 8.64
N GLY A 169 -3.90 14.77 8.00
CA GLY A 169 -5.12 13.99 8.24
C GLY A 169 -6.40 14.84 8.15
N ARG A 170 -6.44 15.83 7.29
CA ARG A 170 -7.49 16.84 7.25
C ARG A 170 -8.83 16.26 6.84
N ASP A 171 -9.87 16.61 7.57
CA ASP A 171 -11.25 16.33 7.21
C ASP A 171 -11.69 17.21 6.03
N GLU A 172 -11.18 18.44 5.94
CA GLU A 172 -11.43 19.36 4.83
C GLU A 172 -10.17 19.58 4.00
N LYS A 173 -10.25 19.28 2.71
CA LYS A 173 -9.17 19.46 1.73
C LYS A 173 -9.44 20.65 0.84
N ASN A 174 -8.49 21.57 0.74
CA ASN A 174 -8.53 22.72 -0.16
C ASN A 174 -7.50 22.54 -1.30
N TYR A 175 -7.94 21.97 -2.42
CA TYR A 175 -7.05 21.71 -3.55
C TYR A 175 -6.41 22.98 -4.13
N ARG A 176 -7.12 24.14 -4.09
CA ARG A 176 -6.58 25.40 -4.61
C ARG A 176 -5.38 25.88 -3.80
N GLU A 177 -5.48 25.86 -2.47
CA GLU A 177 -4.38 26.23 -1.57
C GLU A 177 -3.23 25.25 -1.69
N PHE A 178 -3.53 23.95 -1.68
CA PHE A 178 -2.53 22.91 -1.87
C PHE A 178 -1.75 23.11 -3.19
N ARG A 179 -2.44 23.36 -4.30
CA ARG A 179 -1.82 23.55 -5.61
C ARG A 179 -0.85 24.73 -5.62
N LEU A 180 -1.20 25.85 -4.99
CA LEU A 180 -0.33 27.02 -4.86
C LEU A 180 0.95 26.70 -4.06
N ALA A 181 0.80 26.00 -2.94
CA ALA A 181 1.93 25.56 -2.13
C ALA A 181 2.82 24.57 -2.89
N ALA A 182 2.22 23.55 -3.53
CA ALA A 182 2.92 22.56 -4.32
C ALA A 182 3.68 23.18 -5.50
N LYS A 183 3.11 24.21 -6.15
CA LYS A 183 3.81 24.99 -7.19
C LYS A 183 5.10 25.61 -6.64
N SER A 184 5.04 26.27 -5.49
CA SER A 184 6.22 26.88 -4.88
C SER A 184 7.31 25.85 -4.59
N TYR A 185 6.95 24.66 -4.10
CA TYR A 185 7.90 23.56 -3.88
C TYR A 185 8.47 23.02 -5.20
N CYS A 186 7.64 22.85 -6.24
CA CYS A 186 8.13 22.44 -7.57
C CYS A 186 9.11 23.47 -8.15
N ASP A 187 8.83 24.76 -8.02
CA ASP A 187 9.74 25.83 -8.48
C ASP A 187 11.08 25.79 -7.72
N ALA A 188 11.07 25.48 -6.44
CA ALA A 188 12.29 25.29 -5.65
C ALA A 188 13.07 24.04 -6.10
N LEU A 189 12.40 22.93 -6.34
CA LEU A 189 13.02 21.70 -6.85
C LEU A 189 13.68 21.93 -8.22
N ARG A 190 12.99 22.61 -9.15
CA ARG A 190 13.52 22.93 -10.46
C ARG A 190 14.78 23.81 -10.39
N LYS A 191 14.83 24.78 -9.47
CA LYS A 191 16.03 25.59 -9.21
C LYS A 191 17.20 24.74 -8.70
N MET A 192 16.93 23.63 -8.05
CA MET A 192 17.93 22.66 -7.58
C MET A 192 18.31 21.62 -8.66
N GLY A 193 17.75 21.72 -9.86
CA GLY A 193 17.95 20.75 -10.95
C GLY A 193 17.12 19.49 -10.82
N VAL A 194 16.09 19.48 -9.96
CA VAL A 194 15.18 18.33 -9.79
C VAL A 194 13.93 18.53 -10.64
N SER A 195 13.62 17.56 -11.49
CA SER A 195 12.45 17.57 -12.38
C SER A 195 11.14 17.48 -11.60
N SER A 196 10.08 18.09 -12.12
CA SER A 196 8.72 17.93 -11.62
C SER A 196 7.70 18.11 -12.75
N ALA A 197 6.57 17.42 -12.66
CA ALA A 197 5.51 17.60 -13.66
C ALA A 197 4.85 18.99 -13.53
N PRO A 198 4.30 19.55 -14.64
CA PRO A 198 3.70 20.88 -14.66
C PRO A 198 2.26 20.93 -14.13
N GLU A 199 1.86 19.98 -13.29
CA GLU A 199 0.49 19.82 -12.77
C GLU A 199 0.02 20.95 -11.85
N CYS A 200 0.96 21.77 -11.37
CA CYS A 200 0.67 22.94 -10.51
C CYS A 200 0.82 24.27 -11.25
N ASP A 201 1.30 24.26 -12.50
CA ASP A 201 1.59 25.48 -13.28
C ASP A 201 0.32 26.17 -13.79
#